data_753f80e76c087845d9aea5a2fd0035dc
#
_entry.id   753f80e76c087845d9aea5a2fd0035dc
#
_cell.length_a   1.000
_cell.length_b   1.000
_cell.length_c   1.000
_cell.angle_alpha   90.00
_cell.angle_beta   90.00
_cell.angle_gamma   90.00
#
_symmetry.space_group_name_H-M   'P 1'
#
loop_
_entity.id
_entity.type
_entity.pdbx_description
1 polymer ?
#
loop_
_entity_poly.entity_id
_entity_poly.type
_entity_poly.pdbx_seq_one_letter_code
_entity_poly.pdbx_strand_id
1 'polypeptide(L)'
;MRPKKIILCVDDNEQDLSVLKFMLATNGYRVVSATTGQEAIGVFSETPVDLVLSDFAMPQMNGDQLVERLKRIAPHVPMILLGDPQKMGGAVNAADALLAKKGCTPQELLERIKVMSARKRGPRKGAQRMAPVTELAAAS
;
A
#
# COMPACT_ATOMS: atom_id res chain seq x y z
N MET A 1 21.98 -9.99 8.11
CA MET A 1 21.49 -9.22 6.95
C MET A 1 19.99 -9.08 6.98
N ARG A 2 19.51 -7.89 6.75
CA ARG A 2 18.06 -7.64 6.78
C ARG A 2 17.40 -8.05 5.47
N PRO A 3 16.25 -8.70 5.54
CA PRO A 3 15.50 -8.96 4.33
C PRO A 3 14.97 -7.63 3.75
N LYS A 4 14.83 -7.61 2.44
CA LYS A 4 14.29 -6.43 1.77
C LYS A 4 12.81 -6.30 2.08
N LYS A 5 12.34 -5.06 2.14
CA LYS A 5 10.90 -4.80 2.26
C LYS A 5 10.19 -5.20 0.98
N ILE A 6 9.01 -5.74 1.12
CA ILE A 6 8.21 -6.24 0.00
C ILE A 6 7.08 -5.26 -0.29
N ILE A 7 7.06 -4.73 -1.51
CA ILE A 7 6.05 -3.78 -1.96
C ILE A 7 5.12 -4.49 -2.95
N LEU A 8 3.82 -4.43 -2.70
CA LEU A 8 2.84 -4.89 -3.67
C LEU A 8 2.44 -3.71 -4.54
N CYS A 9 2.68 -3.82 -5.84
CA CYS A 9 2.31 -2.79 -6.81
C CYS A 9 1.13 -3.28 -7.63
N VAL A 10 0.08 -2.47 -7.71
CA VAL A 10 -1.13 -2.83 -8.43
C VAL A 10 -1.45 -1.73 -9.44
N ASP A 11 -1.48 -2.10 -10.71
CA ASP A 11 -1.78 -1.17 -11.81
C ASP A 11 -2.23 -1.99 -13.01
N ASP A 12 -3.35 -1.58 -13.61
CA ASP A 12 -3.85 -2.29 -14.79
C ASP A 12 -3.07 -1.96 -16.06
N ASN A 13 -2.25 -0.92 -16.02
CA ASN A 13 -1.36 -0.58 -17.13
C ASN A 13 -0.02 -1.26 -16.92
N GLU A 14 0.28 -2.25 -17.77
CA GLU A 14 1.48 -3.06 -17.59
C GLU A 14 2.77 -2.29 -17.79
N GLN A 15 2.76 -1.25 -18.63
CA GLN A 15 3.95 -0.42 -18.81
C GLN A 15 4.24 0.38 -17.54
N ASP A 16 3.22 1.01 -16.99
CA ASP A 16 3.39 1.76 -15.74
C ASP A 16 3.86 0.85 -14.63
N LEU A 17 3.31 -0.36 -14.59
CA LEU A 17 3.68 -1.35 -13.57
C LEU A 17 5.15 -1.75 -13.73
N SER A 18 5.61 -1.96 -14.96
CA SER A 18 7.00 -2.32 -15.22
C SER A 18 7.96 -1.22 -14.77
N VAL A 19 7.60 0.02 -15.01
CA VAL A 19 8.42 1.16 -14.59
C VAL A 19 8.53 1.20 -13.07
N LEU A 20 7.41 1.04 -12.38
CA LEU A 20 7.41 1.02 -10.93
C LEU A 20 8.24 -0.13 -10.38
N LYS A 21 8.09 -1.31 -10.94
CA LYS A 21 8.84 -2.48 -10.48
C LYS A 21 10.33 -2.27 -10.62
N PHE A 22 10.76 -1.74 -11.77
CA PHE A 22 12.16 -1.49 -12.01
C PHE A 22 12.71 -0.46 -11.02
N MET A 23 11.98 0.63 -10.85
CA MET A 23 12.40 1.71 -9.96
C MET A 23 12.55 1.20 -8.51
N LEU A 24 11.57 0.47 -8.05
CA LEU A 24 11.60 -0.02 -6.66
C LEU A 24 12.68 -1.07 -6.47
N ALA A 25 12.82 -2.00 -7.42
CA ALA A 25 13.84 -3.03 -7.32
C ALA A 25 15.25 -2.41 -7.32
N THR A 26 15.44 -1.39 -8.14
CA THR A 26 16.73 -0.69 -8.21
C THR A 26 17.06 0.00 -6.89
N ASN A 27 16.04 0.36 -6.13
CA ASN A 27 16.22 1.06 -4.86
C ASN A 27 16.13 0.15 -3.64
N GLY A 28 16.29 -1.15 -3.83
CA GLY A 28 16.46 -2.07 -2.72
C GLY A 28 15.21 -2.75 -2.21
N TYR A 29 14.09 -2.65 -2.93
CA TYR A 29 12.85 -3.31 -2.53
C TYR A 29 12.61 -4.58 -3.32
N ARG A 30 11.92 -5.53 -2.71
CA ARG A 30 11.34 -6.64 -3.46
C ARG A 30 9.95 -6.21 -3.90
N VAL A 31 9.59 -6.59 -5.12
CA VAL A 31 8.30 -6.19 -5.67
C VAL A 31 7.49 -7.41 -6.06
N VAL A 32 6.25 -7.44 -5.60
CA VAL A 32 5.26 -8.36 -6.14
C VAL A 32 4.21 -7.48 -6.81
N SER A 33 3.53 -7.98 -7.82
CA SER A 33 2.67 -7.14 -8.62
C SER A 33 1.39 -7.83 -9.01
N ALA A 34 0.38 -7.02 -9.33
CA ALA A 34 -0.90 -7.49 -9.79
C ALA A 34 -1.48 -6.47 -10.76
N THR A 35 -2.27 -6.92 -11.72
CA THR A 35 -2.89 -6.04 -12.70
C THR A 35 -4.38 -5.81 -12.45
N THR A 36 -4.95 -6.52 -11.48
CA THR A 36 -6.35 -6.35 -11.09
C THR A 36 -6.46 -6.38 -9.58
N GLY A 37 -7.56 -5.84 -9.05
CA GLY A 37 -7.80 -5.90 -7.62
C GLY A 37 -7.93 -7.31 -7.11
N GLN A 38 -8.58 -8.18 -7.89
CA GLN A 38 -8.79 -9.57 -7.51
C GLN A 38 -7.45 -10.31 -7.39
N GLU A 39 -6.58 -10.10 -8.38
CA GLU A 39 -5.25 -10.69 -8.34
C GLU A 39 -4.46 -10.17 -7.15
N ALA A 40 -4.58 -8.87 -6.87
CA ALA A 40 -3.88 -8.25 -5.77
C ALA A 40 -4.28 -8.86 -4.41
N ILE A 41 -5.56 -9.13 -4.24
CA ILE A 41 -6.04 -9.76 -3.00
C ILE A 41 -5.39 -11.12 -2.81
N GLY A 42 -5.31 -11.91 -3.89
CA GLY A 42 -4.66 -13.22 -3.84
C GLY A 42 -3.19 -13.13 -3.47
N VAL A 43 -2.47 -12.23 -4.14
CA VAL A 43 -1.05 -12.03 -3.86
C VAL A 43 -0.82 -11.57 -2.42
N PHE A 44 -1.64 -10.61 -1.97
CA PHE A 44 -1.52 -10.06 -0.64
C PHE A 44 -1.76 -11.12 0.44
N SER A 45 -2.70 -12.02 0.18
CA SER A 45 -3.03 -13.07 1.15
C SER A 45 -1.94 -14.12 1.28
N GLU A 46 -1.11 -14.29 0.25
CA GLU A 46 -0.08 -15.32 0.23
C GLU A 46 1.32 -14.79 0.49
N THR A 47 1.51 -13.48 0.49
CA THR A 47 2.82 -12.87 0.59
C THR A 47 2.86 -11.86 1.73
N PRO A 48 3.90 -11.89 2.58
CA PRO A 48 4.00 -10.89 3.67
C PRO A 48 4.44 -9.55 3.10
N VAL A 49 3.47 -8.71 2.76
CA VAL A 49 3.70 -7.42 2.13
C VAL A 49 3.91 -6.35 3.19
N ASP A 50 4.90 -5.48 2.97
CA ASP A 50 5.22 -4.40 3.91
C ASP A 50 4.57 -3.08 3.54
N LEU A 51 4.15 -2.93 2.27
CA LEU A 51 3.47 -1.71 1.82
C LEU A 51 2.75 -2.02 0.51
N VAL A 52 1.58 -1.43 0.33
CA VAL A 52 0.80 -1.56 -0.91
C VAL A 52 0.82 -0.23 -1.65
N LEU A 53 1.08 -0.30 -2.94
CA LEU A 53 1.06 0.85 -3.83
C LEU A 53 0.10 0.52 -4.97
N SER A 54 -1.06 1.17 -5.01
CA SER A 54 -2.09 0.83 -5.98
C SER A 54 -2.52 2.04 -6.79
N ASP A 55 -2.73 1.80 -8.09
CA ASP A 55 -3.41 2.78 -8.92
C ASP A 55 -4.86 2.91 -8.46
N PHE A 56 -5.40 4.13 -8.49
CA PHE A 56 -6.78 4.36 -8.11
C PHE A 56 -7.74 3.92 -9.23
N ALA A 57 -7.43 4.31 -10.46
CA ALA A 57 -8.35 4.10 -11.59
C ALA A 57 -8.10 2.75 -12.25
N MET A 58 -8.84 1.76 -11.82
CA MET A 58 -8.79 0.42 -12.42
C MET A 58 -10.21 -0.05 -12.70
N PRO A 59 -10.40 -0.87 -13.76
CA PRO A 59 -11.73 -1.39 -14.06
C PRO A 59 -12.18 -2.38 -12.99
N GLN A 60 -13.48 -2.50 -12.82
CA GLN A 60 -14.15 -3.46 -11.94
C GLN A 60 -13.98 -3.15 -10.47
N MET A 61 -12.75 -3.04 -9.99
CA MET A 61 -12.47 -2.69 -8.59
C MET A 61 -11.42 -1.60 -8.60
N ASN A 62 -11.79 -0.38 -8.15
CA ASN A 62 -10.82 0.70 -8.12
C ASN A 62 -9.89 0.56 -6.91
N GLY A 63 -8.86 1.42 -6.88
CA GLY A 63 -7.85 1.32 -5.84
C GLY A 63 -8.39 1.52 -4.43
N ASP A 64 -9.38 2.40 -4.26
CA ASP A 64 -9.96 2.64 -2.94
C ASP A 64 -10.71 1.40 -2.43
N GLN A 65 -11.46 0.76 -3.32
CA GLN A 65 -12.16 -0.48 -2.96
C GLN A 65 -11.17 -1.59 -2.62
N LEU A 66 -10.08 -1.67 -3.38
CA LEU A 66 -9.04 -2.65 -3.10
C LEU A 66 -8.40 -2.41 -1.73
N VAL A 67 -8.01 -1.16 -1.48
CA VAL A 67 -7.35 -0.82 -0.21
C VAL A 67 -8.27 -1.11 0.96
N GLU A 68 -9.55 -0.81 0.82
CA GLU A 68 -10.51 -1.11 1.88
C GLU A 68 -10.52 -2.60 2.21
N ARG A 69 -10.52 -3.45 1.18
CA ARG A 69 -10.51 -4.89 1.39
C ARG A 69 -9.20 -5.37 2.02
N LEU A 70 -8.07 -4.85 1.55
CA LEU A 70 -6.78 -5.23 2.10
C LEU A 70 -6.62 -4.77 3.55
N LYS A 71 -7.16 -3.61 3.88
CA LYS A 71 -7.13 -3.11 5.26
C LYS A 71 -7.91 -3.99 6.21
N ARG A 72 -8.96 -4.64 5.71
CA ARG A 72 -9.68 -5.59 6.55
C ARG A 72 -8.85 -6.82 6.87
N ILE A 73 -7.97 -7.21 5.94
CA ILE A 73 -7.09 -8.36 6.14
C ILE A 73 -5.93 -7.99 7.06
N ALA A 74 -5.30 -6.83 6.81
CA ALA A 74 -4.11 -6.41 7.55
C ALA A 74 -4.11 -4.90 7.74
N PRO A 75 -4.84 -4.39 8.75
CA PRO A 75 -5.00 -2.95 8.93
C PRO A 75 -3.70 -2.19 9.22
N HIS A 76 -2.67 -2.89 9.64
CA HIS A 76 -1.39 -2.25 9.98
C HIS A 76 -0.47 -2.03 8.77
N VAL A 77 -0.78 -2.64 7.63
CA VAL A 77 0.07 -2.47 6.44
C VAL A 77 -0.23 -1.11 5.80
N PRO A 78 0.79 -0.26 5.62
CA PRO A 78 0.55 1.05 4.99
C PRO A 78 0.20 0.90 3.51
N MET A 79 -0.69 1.77 3.04
CA MET A 79 -1.20 1.68 1.68
C MET A 79 -1.27 3.06 1.05
N ILE A 80 -0.73 3.17 -0.16
CA ILE A 80 -0.67 4.40 -0.94
C ILE A 80 -1.50 4.23 -2.20
N LEU A 81 -2.35 5.23 -2.49
CA LEU A 81 -3.07 5.27 -3.76
C LEU A 81 -2.45 6.32 -4.66
N LEU A 82 -2.29 5.97 -5.93
CA LEU A 82 -1.81 6.85 -6.97
C LEU A 82 -2.96 7.14 -7.93
N GLY A 83 -3.19 8.38 -8.25
CA GLY A 83 -4.25 8.70 -9.19
C GLY A 83 -4.38 10.19 -9.45
N ASP A 84 -5.46 10.57 -10.10
CA ASP A 84 -5.79 11.95 -10.35
C ASP A 84 -6.41 12.53 -9.08
N PRO A 85 -5.79 13.56 -8.47
CA PRO A 85 -6.30 14.10 -7.22
C PRO A 85 -7.76 14.55 -7.32
N GLN A 86 -8.18 15.06 -8.49
CA GLN A 86 -9.55 15.51 -8.64
C GLN A 86 -10.54 14.36 -8.60
N LYS A 87 -10.13 13.19 -9.10
CA LYS A 87 -10.99 12.01 -9.09
C LYS A 87 -11.00 11.30 -7.75
N MET A 88 -9.90 11.37 -7.03
CA MET A 88 -9.78 10.71 -5.74
C MET A 88 -10.44 11.49 -4.61
N GLY A 89 -10.48 12.80 -4.74
CA GLY A 89 -10.71 13.74 -3.65
C GLY A 89 -11.76 13.39 -2.63
N GLY A 90 -12.99 13.12 -3.01
CA GLY A 90 -14.04 12.87 -2.05
C GLY A 90 -14.36 11.41 -1.81
N ALA A 91 -13.70 10.52 -2.53
CA ALA A 91 -14.12 9.13 -2.58
C ALA A 91 -13.15 8.17 -1.89
N VAL A 92 -12.04 8.68 -1.37
CA VAL A 92 -11.00 7.83 -0.82
C VAL A 92 -10.92 7.99 0.68
N ASN A 93 -11.08 6.89 1.40
CA ASN A 93 -11.13 6.93 2.87
C ASN A 93 -10.18 5.95 3.55
N ALA A 94 -9.75 4.90 2.86
CA ALA A 94 -9.05 3.81 3.51
C ALA A 94 -7.52 3.89 3.39
N ALA A 95 -7.01 4.56 2.36
CA ALA A 95 -5.58 4.62 2.13
C ALA A 95 -4.88 5.53 3.14
N ASP A 96 -3.64 5.20 3.43
CA ASP A 96 -2.82 6.00 4.36
C ASP A 96 -2.22 7.22 3.68
N ALA A 97 -2.09 7.19 2.36
CA ALA A 97 -1.59 8.35 1.59
C ALA A 97 -2.15 8.33 0.19
N LEU A 98 -2.35 9.54 -0.36
CA LEU A 98 -2.82 9.74 -1.73
C LEU A 98 -1.76 10.57 -2.45
N LEU A 99 -1.28 10.07 -3.59
CA LEU A 99 -0.29 10.79 -4.37
C LEU A 99 -0.78 10.92 -5.81
N ALA A 100 -0.41 12.03 -6.44
CA ALA A 100 -0.75 12.23 -7.84
C ALA A 100 0.08 11.28 -8.70
N LYS A 101 -0.58 10.50 -9.54
CA LYS A 101 0.12 9.58 -10.43
C LYS A 101 0.98 10.34 -11.42
N LYS A 102 0.44 11.45 -11.92
CA LYS A 102 1.19 12.38 -12.76
C LYS A 102 1.60 13.56 -11.91
N GLY A 103 2.86 13.94 -11.95
CA GLY A 103 3.35 15.07 -11.18
C GLY A 103 4.08 14.68 -9.91
N CYS A 104 3.90 13.45 -9.43
CA CYS A 104 4.71 12.95 -8.34
C CYS A 104 6.01 12.42 -8.92
N THR A 105 7.15 12.98 -8.50
CA THR A 105 8.43 12.51 -9.02
C THR A 105 8.79 11.16 -8.42
N PRO A 106 9.66 10.39 -9.09
CA PRO A 106 10.14 9.13 -8.50
C PRO A 106 10.75 9.32 -7.12
N GLN A 107 11.48 10.42 -6.91
CA GLN A 107 12.07 10.70 -5.61
C GLN A 107 11.02 10.92 -4.53
N GLU A 108 9.95 11.65 -4.87
CA GLU A 108 8.87 11.90 -3.91
C GLU A 108 8.20 10.59 -3.53
N LEU A 109 7.96 9.73 -4.50
CA LEU A 109 7.34 8.44 -4.24
C LEU A 109 8.24 7.57 -3.38
N LEU A 110 9.53 7.48 -3.73
CA LEU A 110 10.49 6.69 -2.97
C LEU A 110 10.60 7.18 -1.53
N GLU A 111 10.61 8.50 -1.35
CA GLU A 111 10.71 9.06 0.00
C GLU A 111 9.48 8.69 0.83
N ARG A 112 8.30 8.77 0.24
CA ARG A 112 7.08 8.42 0.94
C ARG A 112 7.08 6.93 1.30
N ILE A 113 7.50 6.08 0.37
CA ILE A 113 7.57 4.64 0.62
C ILE A 113 8.56 4.36 1.76
N LYS A 114 9.72 5.01 1.72
CA LYS A 114 10.73 4.81 2.75
C LYS A 114 10.20 5.17 4.14
N VAL A 115 9.55 6.32 4.25
CA VAL A 115 9.02 6.77 5.54
C VAL A 115 7.92 5.83 6.03
N MET A 116 6.99 5.46 5.16
CA MET A 116 5.85 4.66 5.57
C MET A 116 6.23 3.21 5.85
N SER A 117 7.13 2.63 5.08
CA SER A 117 7.52 1.25 5.28
C SER A 117 8.47 1.08 6.47
N ALA A 118 9.07 2.17 6.94
CA ALA A 118 9.94 2.13 8.13
C ALA A 118 9.14 2.09 9.43
N ARG A 119 7.86 2.41 9.40
CA ARG A 119 7.04 2.39 10.60
C ARG A 119 6.93 0.97 11.14
N LYS A 120 6.92 0.86 12.46
CA LYS A 120 6.72 -0.43 13.08
C LYS A 120 5.29 -0.89 12.83
N ARG A 121 5.17 -2.15 12.48
CA ARG A 121 3.87 -2.73 12.25
C ARG A 121 3.34 -3.28 13.55
N GLY A 122 2.12 -2.92 13.81
CA GLY A 122 1.40 -3.45 14.91
C GLY A 122 2.19 -3.42 16.16
N PRO A 123 1.55 -3.48 17.20
CA PRO A 123 2.16 -3.40 18.50
C PRO A 123 2.99 -4.58 18.78
N ARG A 124 3.64 -4.38 18.74
CA ARG A 124 4.39 -5.32 18.97
C ARG A 124 4.74 -5.15 20.16
N LYS A 125 3.87 -4.94 20.19
CA LYS A 125 4.10 -4.79 20.86
C LYS A 125 3.77 -4.36 21.50
N GLY A 126 3.02 -4.32 21.78
CA GLY A 126 2.80 -4.03 22.01
C GLY A 126 2.22 -3.65 22.15
N ALA A 127 1.82 -3.44 22.24
CA ALA A 127 1.44 -3.22 21.96
C ALA A 127 0.80 -2.80 22.17
N GLN A 128 0.44 -2.63 22.17
CA GLN A 128 -0.14 -2.50 21.99
C GLN A 128 -0.72 -1.98 22.22
N ARG A 129 -0.99 -1.72 22.40
CA ARG A 129 -1.55 -1.44 22.32
C ARG A 129 -2.17 -1.10 22.56
N MET A 130 -2.46 -1.11 22.79
CA MET A 130 -3.13 -1.04 22.67
C MET A 130 -3.69 -0.87 22.99
N ALA A 131 -4.06 -0.93 23.54
CA ALA A 131 -4.65 -0.97 23.47
C ALA A 131 -5.35 -0.79 23.81
N PRO A 132 -5.46 -0.88 23.87
CA PRO A 132 -6.19 -0.89 23.95
C PRO A 132 -6.86 -0.86 24.15
N VAL A 133 -7.07 -0.72 24.19
CA VAL A 133 -7.58 -0.83 24.14
C VAL A 133 -8.10 -0.79 24.39
N THR A 134 -8.17 -0.68 24.36
CA THR A 134 -8.55 -0.77 24.39
C THR A 134 -8.89 -0.79 24.55
N GLU A 135 -8.63 -0.83 24.30
CA GLU A 135 -8.78 -0.96 24.27
C GLU A 135 -9.20 -1.19 24.40
N LEU A 136 -9.52 -1.06 24.49
CA LEU A 136 -9.79 -1.30 24.51
C LEU A 136 -10.01 -1.50 24.65
N ALA A 137 -9.97 -1.39 24.94
CA ALA A 137 -9.99 -1.69 24.78
C ALA A 137 -10.03 -1.81 24.83
N ALA A 138 -10.01 -1.76 24.97
CA ALA A 138 -9.82 -1.92 24.78
C ALA A 138 -9.81 -2.05 24.78
N ALA A 139 -9.88 -1.92 24.89
CA ALA A 139 -9.66 -2.08 24.70
C ALA A 139 -9.66 -2.19 24.68
N SER A 140 -9.99 -1.94 24.57
CA SER A 140 -9.77 -2.10 24.41
C SER A 140 -9.89 -2.20 24.33
#